data_41524a47298d1c257deacda71a56e237
#
_entry.id   41524a47298d1c257deacda71a56e237
#
_cell.length_a   1.000
_cell.length_b   1.000
_cell.length_c   1.000
_cell.angle_alpha   90.00
_cell.angle_beta   90.00
_cell.angle_gamma   90.00
#
_symmetry.space_group_name_H-M   'P 1'
#
loop_
_entity.id
_entity.type
_entity.pdbx_description
1 polymer ?
#
loop_
_entity_poly.entity_id
_entity_poly.type
_entity_poly.pdbx_seq_one_letter_code
_entity_poly.pdbx_strand_id
1 'polypeptide(L)'
;MKPPLFVRRLTPTERQQAQAGLHSKAAFTVRRCQILLASSNGLWPAQIARNLGCSTGTARNAINAFNREGMACLNEKSSRPHSSHPYLDERFTEPLKDLLHHSPRACGKPTGLWTLELLAAVCHARGWTPRPLTGEAIRVALKRLGIRWRRAKQWITSPDPAYARKKKARDRLIKLAGTHPDWVLGFADETWWSRLALPRLHAWTGDEPLHLIEREVPREDPDPKALSCYGLLRGDTGGMLLRFVQGRPVSQVTEDFLEWACGVLAAEGKTALLLVWDNASWQISQRVRAWIRAHNGRAKRKGGVRIVACRLPVKSPWLNPIEPKWAHGKRAVAEPERLLTAQEVKDRVCDYYGCEQTEPLQQKVA
;
A
#
# COMPACT_ATOMS: atom_id res chain seq x y z
N MET A 1 -0.20 57.48 27.55
CA MET A 1 -0.35 56.09 28.03
C MET A 1 -0.96 55.26 26.94
N LYS A 2 -0.45 54.06 26.67
CA LYS A 2 -1.14 53.12 25.74
C LYS A 2 -2.42 52.62 26.38
N PRO A 3 -3.56 52.54 25.65
CA PRO A 3 -4.83 52.05 26.22
C PRO A 3 -4.67 50.64 26.78
N PRO A 4 -5.44 50.30 27.82
CA PRO A 4 -5.41 48.96 28.40
C PRO A 4 -5.85 47.93 27.37
N LEU A 5 -5.14 46.81 27.26
CA LEU A 5 -5.39 45.72 26.29
C LEU A 5 -6.19 44.62 26.94
N PHE A 6 -7.40 44.36 26.38
CA PHE A 6 -8.29 43.27 26.80
C PHE A 6 -8.72 42.45 25.59
N VAL A 7 -9.22 41.25 25.83
CA VAL A 7 -9.94 40.50 24.80
C VAL A 7 -11.25 41.22 24.48
N ARG A 8 -11.65 41.22 23.21
CA ARG A 8 -13.01 41.60 22.83
C ARG A 8 -14.03 40.74 23.57
N ARG A 9 -15.25 41.22 23.69
CA ARG A 9 -16.33 40.44 24.34
C ARG A 9 -16.42 39.03 23.70
N LEU A 10 -16.34 38.00 24.54
CA LEU A 10 -16.51 36.60 24.10
C LEU A 10 -17.98 36.33 23.85
N THR A 11 -18.30 35.68 22.73
CA THR A 11 -19.63 35.13 22.52
C THR A 11 -19.87 33.94 23.49
N PRO A 12 -21.14 33.53 23.75
CA PRO A 12 -21.42 32.35 24.58
C PRO A 12 -20.70 31.10 24.09
N THR A 13 -20.65 30.89 22.77
CA THR A 13 -19.97 29.75 22.12
C THR A 13 -18.46 29.81 22.33
N GLU A 14 -17.84 30.98 22.15
CA GLU A 14 -16.40 31.16 22.37
C GLU A 14 -16.01 30.95 23.84
N ARG A 15 -16.85 31.40 24.77
CA ARG A 15 -16.65 31.17 26.20
C ARG A 15 -16.69 29.67 26.52
N GLN A 16 -17.68 28.96 26.00
CA GLN A 16 -17.78 27.51 26.18
C GLN A 16 -16.58 26.77 25.59
N GLN A 17 -16.15 27.14 24.40
CA GLN A 17 -14.95 26.56 23.77
C GLN A 17 -13.68 26.86 24.58
N ALA A 18 -13.51 28.07 25.09
CA ALA A 18 -12.37 28.42 25.94
C ALA A 18 -12.39 27.64 27.27
N GLN A 19 -13.57 27.40 27.85
CA GLN A 19 -13.70 26.55 29.05
C GLN A 19 -13.36 25.10 28.77
N ALA A 20 -13.86 24.52 27.65
CA ALA A 20 -13.51 23.18 27.21
C ALA A 20 -12.00 23.03 26.93
N GLY A 21 -11.38 24.06 26.38
CA GLY A 21 -9.97 24.09 26.09
C GLY A 21 -9.03 24.03 27.32
N LEU A 22 -9.55 24.31 28.52
CA LEU A 22 -8.79 24.14 29.78
C LEU A 22 -8.47 22.66 30.07
N HIS A 23 -9.19 21.74 29.50
CA HIS A 23 -8.98 20.29 29.63
C HIS A 23 -8.20 19.69 28.46
N SER A 24 -7.63 20.53 27.58
CA SER A 24 -6.84 20.08 26.45
C SER A 24 -5.53 19.40 26.90
N LYS A 25 -5.11 18.39 26.16
CA LYS A 25 -3.79 17.76 26.35
C LYS A 25 -2.61 18.67 25.89
N ALA A 26 -2.91 19.72 25.11
CA ALA A 26 -1.91 20.66 24.60
C ALA A 26 -1.72 21.84 25.58
N ALA A 27 -0.58 21.91 26.22
CA ALA A 27 -0.25 22.97 27.18
C ALA A 27 -0.40 24.39 26.58
N PHE A 28 -0.11 24.55 25.29
CA PHE A 28 -0.30 25.81 24.56
C PHE A 28 -1.77 26.24 24.56
N THR A 29 -2.68 25.33 24.24
CA THR A 29 -4.13 25.57 24.21
C THR A 29 -4.66 25.93 25.61
N VAL A 30 -4.27 25.13 26.62
CA VAL A 30 -4.66 25.37 28.02
C VAL A 30 -4.24 26.79 28.45
N ARG A 31 -2.95 27.13 28.23
CA ARG A 31 -2.40 28.43 28.59
C ARG A 31 -3.14 29.59 27.92
N ARG A 32 -3.45 29.45 26.63
CA ARG A 32 -4.23 30.47 25.91
C ARG A 32 -5.65 30.60 26.42
N CYS A 33 -6.34 29.52 26.69
CA CYS A 33 -7.69 29.54 27.26
C CYS A 33 -7.71 30.23 28.64
N GLN A 34 -6.74 29.93 29.51
CA GLN A 34 -6.57 30.61 30.79
C GLN A 34 -6.42 32.14 30.64
N ILE A 35 -5.56 32.58 29.71
CA ILE A 35 -5.34 34.00 29.44
C ILE A 35 -6.62 34.67 28.91
N LEU A 36 -7.31 34.06 27.95
CA LEU A 36 -8.53 34.63 27.36
C LEU A 36 -9.65 34.76 28.39
N LEU A 37 -9.88 33.74 29.20
CA LEU A 37 -10.90 33.77 30.25
C LEU A 37 -10.56 34.79 31.34
N ALA A 38 -9.30 34.85 31.78
CA ALA A 38 -8.85 35.86 32.76
C ALA A 38 -9.02 37.28 32.22
N SER A 39 -8.69 37.54 30.95
CA SER A 39 -8.87 38.84 30.32
C SER A 39 -10.34 39.20 30.13
N SER A 40 -11.21 38.22 29.83
CA SER A 40 -12.67 38.42 29.72
C SER A 40 -13.31 38.77 31.08
N ASN A 41 -12.67 38.44 32.18
CA ASN A 41 -13.06 38.78 33.54
C ASN A 41 -12.43 40.11 34.03
N GLY A 42 -11.83 40.89 33.12
CA GLY A 42 -11.34 42.21 33.41
C GLY A 42 -9.86 42.29 33.92
N LEU A 43 -9.15 41.17 33.91
CA LEU A 43 -7.72 41.19 34.28
C LEU A 43 -6.88 41.70 33.09
N TRP A 44 -5.98 42.62 33.37
CA TRP A 44 -5.06 43.15 32.37
C TRP A 44 -3.77 42.32 32.25
N PRO A 45 -3.01 42.44 31.16
CA PRO A 45 -1.92 41.51 30.85
C PRO A 45 -0.89 41.28 31.92
N ALA A 46 -0.54 42.32 32.70
CA ALA A 46 0.46 42.17 33.80
C ALA A 46 -0.09 41.37 34.99
N GLN A 47 -1.40 41.52 35.30
CA GLN A 47 -2.04 40.72 36.34
C GLN A 47 -2.17 39.24 35.89
N ILE A 48 -2.60 39.02 34.63
CA ILE A 48 -2.67 37.69 34.07
C ILE A 48 -1.31 37.00 34.05
N ALA A 49 -0.24 37.72 33.69
CA ALA A 49 1.12 37.20 33.68
C ALA A 49 1.57 36.75 35.06
N ARG A 50 1.23 37.57 36.11
CA ARG A 50 1.56 37.23 37.52
C ARG A 50 0.78 36.02 38.00
N ASN A 51 -0.55 35.98 37.70
CA ASN A 51 -1.41 34.89 38.17
C ASN A 51 -1.09 33.56 37.51
N LEU A 52 -0.68 33.56 36.24
CA LEU A 52 -0.41 32.35 35.47
C LEU A 52 1.07 31.97 35.37
N GLY A 53 1.97 32.73 36.02
CA GLY A 53 3.42 32.47 35.96
C GLY A 53 3.98 32.54 34.54
N CYS A 54 3.56 33.53 33.74
CA CYS A 54 4.06 33.72 32.37
C CYS A 54 4.55 35.14 32.14
N SER A 55 5.20 35.42 31.00
CA SER A 55 5.59 36.77 30.65
C SER A 55 4.38 37.63 30.27
N THR A 56 4.46 38.93 30.54
CA THR A 56 3.44 39.90 30.07
C THR A 56 3.32 39.90 28.52
N GLY A 57 4.43 39.62 27.83
CA GLY A 57 4.45 39.46 26.39
C GLY A 57 3.58 38.27 25.93
N THR A 58 3.65 37.15 26.64
CA THR A 58 2.81 35.97 26.37
C THR A 58 1.31 36.28 26.48
N ALA A 59 0.93 36.98 27.58
CA ALA A 59 -0.45 37.39 27.81
C ALA A 59 -0.93 38.37 26.69
N ARG A 60 -0.12 39.36 26.33
CA ARG A 60 -0.45 40.32 25.25
C ARG A 60 -0.59 39.64 23.91
N ASN A 61 0.32 38.72 23.56
CA ASN A 61 0.29 38.00 22.29
C ASN A 61 -0.97 37.12 22.18
N ALA A 62 -1.39 36.47 23.25
CA ALA A 62 -2.61 35.66 23.26
C ALA A 62 -3.85 36.53 23.05
N ILE A 63 -3.96 37.68 23.77
CA ILE A 63 -5.08 38.61 23.64
C ILE A 63 -5.13 39.20 22.21
N ASN A 64 -4.01 39.67 21.69
CA ASN A 64 -3.94 40.23 20.34
C ASN A 64 -4.27 39.19 19.27
N ALA A 65 -3.82 37.94 19.42
CA ALA A 65 -4.14 36.86 18.51
C ALA A 65 -5.63 36.55 18.51
N PHE A 66 -6.26 36.50 19.70
CA PHE A 66 -7.71 36.28 19.78
C PHE A 66 -8.49 37.46 19.16
N ASN A 67 -8.13 38.67 19.47
CA ASN A 67 -8.81 39.85 18.93
C ASN A 67 -8.75 39.91 17.41
N ARG A 68 -7.70 39.35 16.78
CA ARG A 68 -7.50 39.31 15.34
C ARG A 68 -8.14 38.06 14.69
N GLU A 69 -8.01 36.90 15.30
CA GLU A 69 -8.27 35.58 14.68
C GLU A 69 -9.39 34.76 15.40
N GLY A 70 -9.95 35.30 16.48
CA GLY A 70 -10.94 34.56 17.28
C GLY A 70 -10.37 33.25 17.84
N MET A 71 -11.21 32.20 17.93
CA MET A 71 -10.82 30.92 18.48
C MET A 71 -9.74 30.16 17.69
N ALA A 72 -9.49 30.55 16.42
CA ALA A 72 -8.38 29.97 15.64
C ALA A 72 -7.01 30.22 16.29
N CYS A 73 -6.91 31.22 17.17
CA CYS A 73 -5.70 31.50 17.94
C CYS A 73 -5.30 30.34 18.91
N LEU A 74 -6.18 29.42 19.22
CA LEU A 74 -5.90 28.25 20.08
C LEU A 74 -5.04 27.20 19.37
N ASN A 75 -4.93 27.24 18.06
CA ASN A 75 -4.06 26.36 17.29
C ASN A 75 -2.62 26.89 17.35
N GLU A 76 -1.70 26.02 17.77
CA GLU A 76 -0.28 26.37 17.78
C GLU A 76 0.22 26.54 16.35
N LYS A 77 0.75 27.73 16.06
CA LYS A 77 1.37 28.02 14.76
C LYS A 77 2.85 27.64 14.80
N SER A 78 3.38 27.29 13.63
CA SER A 78 4.81 27.05 13.49
C SER A 78 5.62 28.26 14.01
N SER A 79 6.58 27.97 14.87
CA SER A 79 7.55 28.99 15.36
C SER A 79 8.64 29.29 14.33
N ARG A 80 8.63 28.63 13.18
CA ARG A 80 9.63 28.80 12.13
C ARG A 80 9.53 30.19 11.51
N PRO A 81 10.63 30.94 11.37
CA PRO A 81 10.64 32.22 10.70
C PRO A 81 10.11 32.12 9.26
N HIS A 82 9.23 33.03 8.85
CA HIS A 82 8.67 33.09 7.48
C HIS A 82 9.76 33.32 6.41
N SER A 83 10.88 33.94 6.78
CA SER A 83 12.05 34.14 5.92
C SER A 83 12.90 32.88 5.69
N SER A 84 12.63 31.81 6.43
CA SER A 84 13.40 30.57 6.31
C SER A 84 12.86 29.68 5.21
N HIS A 85 13.43 29.79 4.02
CA HIS A 85 13.09 28.91 2.89
C HIS A 85 13.94 27.65 2.92
N PRO A 86 13.36 26.45 2.68
CA PRO A 86 14.13 25.22 2.59
C PRO A 86 14.89 25.17 1.27
N TYR A 87 16.14 24.71 1.27
CA TYR A 87 16.93 24.52 0.06
C TYR A 87 16.30 23.49 -0.90
N LEU A 88 15.77 22.40 -0.37
CA LEU A 88 15.04 21.38 -1.13
C LEU A 88 13.53 21.61 -0.99
N ASP A 89 12.99 22.54 -1.75
CA ASP A 89 11.56 22.85 -1.79
C ASP A 89 10.79 21.91 -2.75
N GLU A 90 9.53 22.23 -3.05
CA GLU A 90 8.65 21.40 -3.88
C GLU A 90 9.17 21.17 -5.31
N ARG A 91 9.99 22.06 -5.85
CA ARG A 91 10.63 21.92 -7.16
C ARG A 91 11.54 20.69 -7.23
N PHE A 92 12.07 20.24 -6.09
CA PHE A 92 12.93 19.07 -6.01
C PHE A 92 12.18 17.76 -5.78
N THR A 93 10.85 17.76 -5.74
CA THR A 93 10.08 16.52 -5.47
C THR A 93 10.34 15.46 -6.52
N GLU A 94 10.15 15.78 -7.79
CA GLU A 94 10.38 14.81 -8.88
C GLU A 94 11.87 14.53 -9.12
N PRO A 95 12.78 15.53 -9.12
CA PRO A 95 14.22 15.25 -9.19
C PRO A 95 14.76 14.34 -8.08
N LEU A 96 14.24 14.49 -6.83
CA LEU A 96 14.63 13.62 -5.72
C LEU A 96 14.07 12.20 -5.86
N LYS A 97 12.83 12.05 -6.33
CA LYS A 97 12.25 10.75 -6.60
C LYS A 97 13.04 10.02 -7.70
N ASP A 98 13.33 10.71 -8.78
CA ASP A 98 14.13 10.17 -9.87
C ASP A 98 15.51 9.74 -9.39
N LEU A 99 16.21 10.60 -8.66
CA LEU A 99 17.51 10.29 -8.07
C LEU A 99 17.45 9.06 -7.16
N LEU A 100 16.45 8.97 -6.28
CA LEU A 100 16.30 7.86 -5.33
C LEU A 100 15.88 6.54 -6.00
N HIS A 101 15.29 6.61 -7.19
CA HIS A 101 14.97 5.43 -7.98
C HIS A 101 16.19 4.85 -8.72
N HIS A 102 17.28 5.59 -8.83
CA HIS A 102 18.54 5.09 -9.37
C HIS A 102 19.47 4.58 -8.26
N SER A 103 20.35 3.65 -8.61
CA SER A 103 21.40 3.20 -7.67
C SER A 103 22.38 4.35 -7.38
N PRO A 104 22.86 4.52 -6.13
CA PRO A 104 23.96 5.45 -5.84
C PRO A 104 25.20 5.25 -6.72
N ARG A 105 25.42 4.02 -7.25
CA ARG A 105 26.49 3.73 -8.20
C ARG A 105 26.39 4.54 -9.49
N ALA A 106 25.17 4.88 -9.93
CA ALA A 106 24.97 5.79 -11.07
C ALA A 106 25.46 7.22 -10.80
N CYS A 107 25.68 7.56 -9.53
CA CYS A 107 26.26 8.82 -9.06
C CYS A 107 27.74 8.67 -8.66
N GLY A 108 28.42 7.62 -9.12
CA GLY A 108 29.83 7.36 -8.81
C GLY A 108 30.11 6.92 -7.36
N LYS A 109 29.08 6.40 -6.64
CA LYS A 109 29.25 5.95 -5.25
C LYS A 109 29.46 4.44 -5.18
N PRO A 110 30.34 3.91 -4.31
CA PRO A 110 30.69 2.48 -4.26
C PRO A 110 29.64 1.62 -3.51
N THR A 111 28.38 2.05 -3.47
CA THR A 111 27.30 1.36 -2.74
C THR A 111 26.02 1.28 -3.56
N GLY A 112 25.19 0.26 -3.29
CA GLY A 112 23.85 0.11 -3.87
C GLY A 112 22.71 0.68 -3.01
N LEU A 113 23.03 1.19 -1.81
CA LEU A 113 22.02 1.70 -0.86
C LEU A 113 22.17 3.19 -0.63
N TRP A 114 21.06 3.92 -0.70
CA TRP A 114 21.00 5.31 -0.29
C TRP A 114 20.99 5.41 1.23
N THR A 115 21.94 6.19 1.79
CA THR A 115 21.84 6.74 3.14
C THR A 115 21.46 8.22 3.05
N LEU A 116 21.01 8.79 4.15
CA LEU A 116 20.65 10.21 4.19
C LEU A 116 21.88 11.11 3.95
N GLU A 117 23.03 10.73 4.49
CA GLU A 117 24.32 11.43 4.32
C GLU A 117 24.78 11.36 2.86
N LEU A 118 24.64 10.18 2.23
CA LEU A 118 25.01 10.00 0.84
C LEU A 118 24.12 10.83 -0.09
N LEU A 119 22.81 10.86 0.21
CA LEU A 119 21.86 11.69 -0.51
C LEU A 119 22.20 13.18 -0.35
N ALA A 120 22.55 13.62 0.86
CA ALA A 120 23.00 14.99 1.11
C ALA A 120 24.23 15.36 0.26
N ALA A 121 25.22 14.49 0.24
CA ALA A 121 26.44 14.69 -0.57
C ALA A 121 26.13 14.77 -2.07
N VAL A 122 25.24 13.92 -2.58
CA VAL A 122 24.87 13.93 -4.01
C VAL A 122 24.03 15.16 -4.36
N CYS A 123 23.10 15.57 -3.50
CA CYS A 123 22.35 16.82 -3.70
C CYS A 123 23.27 18.04 -3.77
N HIS A 124 24.29 18.10 -2.91
CA HIS A 124 25.26 19.16 -2.95
C HIS A 124 26.13 19.09 -4.23
N ALA A 125 26.65 17.92 -4.58
CA ALA A 125 27.43 17.74 -5.80
C ALA A 125 26.67 18.11 -7.08
N ARG A 126 25.33 17.99 -7.08
CA ARG A 126 24.46 18.44 -8.18
C ARG A 126 24.11 19.91 -8.14
N GLY A 127 24.62 20.67 -7.16
CA GLY A 127 24.31 22.09 -7.00
C GLY A 127 22.90 22.38 -6.47
N TRP A 128 22.16 21.36 -5.96
CA TRP A 128 20.82 21.53 -5.41
C TRP A 128 20.84 22.20 -4.04
N THR A 129 21.94 22.17 -3.36
CA THR A 129 22.15 22.84 -2.08
C THR A 129 23.48 23.58 -2.07
N PRO A 130 23.56 24.80 -1.48
CA PRO A 130 24.80 25.61 -1.49
C PRO A 130 25.88 25.02 -0.58
N ARG A 131 25.53 24.11 0.31
CA ARG A 131 26.42 23.37 1.21
C ARG A 131 25.89 21.98 1.45
N PRO A 132 26.71 21.01 1.88
CA PRO A 132 26.23 19.70 2.31
C PRO A 132 25.25 19.86 3.47
N LEU A 133 24.09 19.22 3.35
CA LEU A 133 23.10 19.15 4.43
C LEU A 133 23.43 17.99 5.37
N THR A 134 22.94 18.05 6.60
CA THR A 134 22.99 16.88 7.50
C THR A 134 21.96 15.83 7.07
N GLY A 135 22.19 14.56 7.41
CA GLY A 135 21.22 13.49 7.16
C GLY A 135 19.84 13.81 7.73
N GLU A 136 19.78 14.43 8.92
CA GLU A 136 18.52 14.86 9.53
C GLU A 136 17.81 15.96 8.71
N ALA A 137 18.54 16.92 8.19
CA ALA A 137 17.95 17.95 7.31
C ALA A 137 17.36 17.33 6.02
N ILE A 138 18.05 16.34 5.44
CA ILE A 138 17.52 15.54 4.32
C ILE A 138 16.27 14.76 4.72
N ARG A 139 16.26 14.09 5.88
CA ARG A 139 15.11 13.35 6.39
C ARG A 139 13.87 14.25 6.52
N VAL A 140 14.05 15.44 7.09
CA VAL A 140 12.99 16.43 7.24
C VAL A 140 12.51 16.94 5.88
N ALA A 141 13.41 17.18 4.92
CA ALA A 141 13.07 17.58 3.57
C ALA A 141 12.25 16.49 2.86
N LEU A 142 12.69 15.23 2.87
CA LEU A 142 11.98 14.11 2.28
C LEU A 142 10.58 13.94 2.89
N LYS A 143 10.45 14.03 4.23
CA LYS A 143 9.15 13.94 4.92
C LYS A 143 8.20 15.05 4.47
N ARG A 144 8.68 16.30 4.35
CA ARG A 144 7.89 17.44 3.89
C ARG A 144 7.42 17.27 2.43
N LEU A 145 8.29 16.74 1.56
CA LEU A 145 7.98 16.46 0.15
C LEU A 145 7.16 15.19 -0.06
N GLY A 146 6.69 14.53 1.02
CA GLY A 146 5.89 13.31 0.94
C GLY A 146 6.67 12.07 0.51
N ILE A 147 8.00 12.15 0.43
CA ILE A 147 8.89 11.04 0.09
C ILE A 147 9.17 10.24 1.35
N ARG A 148 8.75 8.98 1.38
CA ARG A 148 8.87 8.10 2.55
C ARG A 148 9.78 6.94 2.26
N TRP A 149 10.56 6.54 3.27
CA TRP A 149 11.31 5.29 3.20
C TRP A 149 10.34 4.12 3.07
N ARG A 150 10.48 3.38 1.98
CA ARG A 150 9.76 2.13 1.76
C ARG A 150 10.78 1.09 1.32
N ARG A 151 10.56 -0.17 1.68
CA ARG A 151 11.37 -1.27 1.15
C ARG A 151 11.20 -1.27 -0.37
N ALA A 152 12.31 -1.05 -1.09
CA ALA A 152 12.32 -1.20 -2.54
C ALA A 152 11.91 -2.64 -2.85
N LYS A 153 10.84 -2.81 -3.60
CA LYS A 153 10.53 -4.10 -4.23
C LYS A 153 11.49 -4.21 -5.41
N GLN A 154 12.62 -4.85 -5.19
CA GLN A 154 13.61 -5.27 -6.19
C GLN A 154 13.79 -4.34 -7.42
N TRP A 155 15.02 -3.95 -7.70
CA TRP A 155 15.45 -3.37 -8.97
C TRP A 155 15.46 -4.48 -10.01
N ILE A 156 14.31 -4.90 -10.54
CA ILE A 156 14.22 -5.91 -11.55
C ILE A 156 13.86 -5.21 -12.86
N THR A 157 14.81 -5.13 -13.73
CA THR A 157 14.53 -4.89 -15.14
C THR A 157 13.99 -6.20 -15.72
N SER A 158 12.81 -6.15 -16.29
CA SER A 158 12.28 -7.29 -17.03
C SER A 158 13.19 -7.57 -18.24
N PRO A 159 13.58 -8.82 -18.51
CA PRO A 159 14.32 -9.18 -19.70
C PRO A 159 13.45 -9.16 -20.98
N ASP A 160 12.18 -8.83 -20.86
CA ASP A 160 11.24 -8.82 -21.99
C ASP A 160 11.49 -7.61 -22.89
N PRO A 161 11.91 -7.79 -24.15
CA PRO A 161 12.14 -6.68 -25.08
C PRO A 161 10.85 -5.90 -25.38
N ALA A 162 9.68 -6.50 -25.17
CA ALA A 162 8.37 -5.87 -25.34
C ALA A 162 7.79 -5.29 -24.03
N TYR A 163 8.60 -5.13 -22.98
CA TYR A 163 8.15 -4.70 -21.65
C TYR A 163 7.26 -3.45 -21.68
N ALA A 164 7.75 -2.38 -22.29
CA ALA A 164 7.02 -1.11 -22.34
C ALA A 164 5.65 -1.25 -23.04
N ARG A 165 5.61 -1.99 -24.16
CA ARG A 165 4.40 -2.25 -24.93
C ARG A 165 3.39 -3.06 -24.11
N LYS A 166 3.83 -4.15 -23.48
CA LYS A 166 2.96 -5.03 -22.67
C LYS A 166 2.46 -4.32 -21.41
N LYS A 167 3.33 -3.57 -20.74
CA LYS A 167 2.93 -2.73 -19.61
C LYS A 167 1.87 -1.70 -20.03
N LYS A 168 2.06 -1.00 -21.16
CA LYS A 168 1.10 -0.04 -21.69
C LYS A 168 -0.25 -0.70 -22.02
N ALA A 169 -0.24 -1.91 -22.56
CA ALA A 169 -1.45 -2.68 -22.84
C ALA A 169 -2.22 -3.01 -21.56
N ARG A 170 -1.52 -3.51 -20.51
CA ARG A 170 -2.11 -3.73 -19.18
C ARG A 170 -2.69 -2.46 -18.59
N ASP A 171 -1.94 -1.37 -18.59
CA ASP A 171 -2.36 -0.09 -18.01
C ASP A 171 -3.58 0.49 -18.75
N ARG A 172 -3.71 0.22 -20.07
CA ARG A 172 -4.90 0.54 -20.85
C ARG A 172 -6.12 -0.26 -20.38
N LEU A 173 -5.97 -1.57 -20.13
CA LEU A 173 -7.08 -2.39 -19.63
C LEU A 173 -7.55 -1.93 -18.25
N ILE A 174 -6.63 -1.54 -17.37
CA ILE A 174 -6.96 -0.96 -16.05
C ILE A 174 -7.83 0.30 -16.22
N LYS A 175 -7.47 1.19 -17.14
CA LYS A 175 -8.26 2.40 -17.42
C LYS A 175 -9.62 2.06 -18.01
N LEU A 176 -9.70 1.11 -18.95
CA LEU A 176 -10.94 0.70 -19.57
C LEU A 176 -11.94 0.08 -18.59
N ALA A 177 -11.44 -0.74 -17.63
CA ALA A 177 -12.30 -1.29 -16.60
C ALA A 177 -12.99 -0.20 -15.75
N GLY A 178 -12.31 0.92 -15.49
CA GLY A 178 -12.88 2.04 -14.75
C GLY A 178 -13.98 2.81 -15.48
N THR A 179 -14.11 2.63 -16.82
CA THR A 179 -15.12 3.31 -17.65
C THR A 179 -16.29 2.41 -18.05
N HIS A 180 -16.25 1.12 -17.73
CA HIS A 180 -17.27 0.13 -18.10
C HIS A 180 -17.65 -0.67 -16.85
N PRO A 181 -18.76 -0.35 -16.18
CA PRO A 181 -19.15 -1.00 -14.93
C PRO A 181 -19.56 -2.49 -15.11
N ASP A 182 -19.91 -2.89 -16.31
CA ASP A 182 -20.21 -4.26 -16.71
C ASP A 182 -18.97 -5.09 -17.12
N TRP A 183 -17.78 -4.49 -17.10
CA TRP A 183 -16.52 -5.17 -17.38
C TRP A 183 -15.74 -5.41 -16.09
N VAL A 184 -15.09 -6.54 -15.99
CA VAL A 184 -14.25 -6.88 -14.83
C VAL A 184 -12.80 -6.97 -15.24
N LEU A 185 -11.95 -6.24 -14.56
CA LEU A 185 -10.50 -6.46 -14.62
C LEU A 185 -10.17 -7.63 -13.71
N GLY A 186 -9.57 -8.68 -14.26
CA GLY A 186 -9.15 -9.85 -13.51
C GLY A 186 -7.64 -10.09 -13.64
N PHE A 187 -6.98 -10.31 -12.51
CA PHE A 187 -5.58 -10.71 -12.48
C PHE A 187 -5.51 -12.18 -12.11
N ALA A 188 -5.16 -13.02 -13.08
CA ALA A 188 -5.10 -14.46 -12.88
C ALA A 188 -3.65 -14.93 -12.64
N ASP A 189 -3.55 -15.97 -11.83
CA ASP A 189 -2.30 -16.65 -11.52
C ASP A 189 -2.56 -18.01 -10.89
N GLU A 190 -1.55 -18.87 -10.85
CA GLU A 190 -1.56 -20.13 -10.14
C GLU A 190 -0.61 -20.10 -8.95
N THR A 191 -1.01 -20.80 -7.88
CA THR A 191 -0.15 -20.95 -6.71
C THR A 191 -0.23 -22.37 -6.14
N TRP A 192 0.77 -22.72 -5.35
CA TRP A 192 0.84 -23.95 -4.61
C TRP A 192 0.77 -23.65 -3.11
N TRP A 193 -0.08 -24.38 -2.41
CA TRP A 193 -0.26 -24.29 -0.96
C TRP A 193 0.41 -25.49 -0.31
N SER A 194 1.53 -25.27 0.37
CA SER A 194 2.18 -26.30 1.15
C SER A 194 1.35 -26.62 2.39
N ARG A 195 1.29 -27.89 2.75
CA ARG A 195 0.70 -28.36 4.00
C ARG A 195 1.61 -28.16 5.21
N LEU A 196 2.88 -27.84 4.96
CA LEU A 196 3.88 -27.46 5.97
C LEU A 196 4.19 -25.97 5.85
N ALA A 197 4.37 -25.32 6.98
CA ALA A 197 4.92 -23.97 6.98
C ALA A 197 6.36 -23.98 6.43
N LEU A 198 6.67 -23.02 5.59
CA LEU A 198 8.06 -22.77 5.22
C LEU A 198 8.80 -22.23 6.45
N PRO A 199 9.96 -22.81 6.83
CA PRO A 199 10.72 -22.34 7.97
C PRO A 199 11.11 -20.88 7.77
N ARG A 200 10.98 -20.07 8.83
CA ARG A 200 11.52 -18.71 8.84
C ARG A 200 13.02 -18.82 9.03
N LEU A 201 13.78 -18.21 8.13
CA LEU A 201 15.25 -18.17 8.22
C LEU A 201 15.75 -17.18 9.29
N HIS A 202 14.86 -16.51 10.02
CA HIS A 202 15.20 -15.52 11.04
C HIS A 202 14.40 -15.78 12.30
N ALA A 203 15.11 -16.03 13.41
CA ALA A 203 14.54 -16.11 14.74
C ALA A 203 15.51 -15.49 15.75
N TRP A 204 15.01 -15.19 16.94
CA TRP A 204 15.84 -14.77 18.06
C TRP A 204 16.59 -15.99 18.58
N THR A 205 17.91 -15.93 18.66
CA THR A 205 18.78 -16.96 19.19
C THR A 205 19.87 -16.33 20.07
N GLY A 206 20.49 -17.12 20.94
CA GLY A 206 21.69 -16.72 21.66
C GLY A 206 22.93 -16.79 20.76
N ASP A 207 24.08 -17.02 21.35
CA ASP A 207 25.37 -17.10 20.63
C ASP A 207 25.54 -18.34 19.78
N GLU A 208 24.65 -19.34 19.93
CA GLU A 208 24.69 -20.58 19.16
C GLU A 208 24.00 -20.43 17.80
N PRO A 209 24.46 -21.16 16.77
CA PRO A 209 23.80 -21.18 15.48
C PRO A 209 22.34 -21.63 15.58
N LEU A 210 21.46 -20.97 14.85
CA LEU A 210 20.05 -21.35 14.78
C LEU A 210 19.89 -22.65 14.02
N HIS A 211 19.44 -23.70 14.69
CA HIS A 211 19.05 -24.97 14.08
C HIS A 211 17.53 -24.99 13.88
N LEU A 212 17.10 -25.08 12.62
CA LEU A 212 15.69 -25.28 12.28
C LEU A 212 15.38 -26.79 12.29
N ILE A 213 14.29 -27.17 12.97
CA ILE A 213 13.78 -28.52 12.91
C ILE A 213 13.05 -28.69 11.58
N GLU A 214 13.62 -29.52 10.71
CA GLU A 214 12.95 -29.90 9.47
C GLU A 214 11.89 -30.95 9.77
N ARG A 215 10.67 -30.73 9.31
CA ARG A 215 9.58 -31.69 9.38
C ARG A 215 9.37 -32.33 8.02
N GLU A 216 9.35 -33.62 7.96
CA GLU A 216 9.02 -34.36 6.76
C GLU A 216 7.55 -34.76 6.73
N VAL A 217 6.99 -34.83 5.53
CA VAL A 217 5.69 -35.45 5.30
C VAL A 217 5.88 -36.96 5.33
N PRO A 218 5.15 -37.73 6.16
CA PRO A 218 5.23 -39.18 6.20
C PRO A 218 5.04 -39.80 4.81
N ARG A 219 5.72 -40.88 4.51
CA ARG A 219 5.63 -41.56 3.20
C ARG A 219 4.25 -42.14 2.94
N GLU A 220 3.56 -42.55 4.00
CA GLU A 220 2.22 -43.15 4.00
C GLU A 220 1.11 -42.12 4.01
N ASP A 221 1.44 -40.84 4.04
CA ASP A 221 0.43 -39.78 4.05
C ASP A 221 -0.33 -39.77 2.71
N PRO A 222 -1.67 -39.94 2.72
CA PRO A 222 -2.47 -40.05 1.51
C PRO A 222 -2.63 -38.73 0.76
N ASP A 223 -2.40 -37.61 1.46
CA ASP A 223 -2.60 -36.28 0.92
C ASP A 223 -1.37 -35.78 0.14
N PRO A 224 -1.54 -34.99 -0.92
CA PRO A 224 -0.42 -34.41 -1.65
C PRO A 224 0.37 -33.43 -0.76
N LYS A 225 1.69 -33.36 -0.92
CA LYS A 225 2.56 -32.42 -0.15
C LYS A 225 2.15 -30.95 -0.31
N ALA A 226 1.58 -30.60 -1.45
CA ALA A 226 1.07 -29.27 -1.74
C ALA A 226 -0.13 -29.33 -2.69
N LEU A 227 -1.05 -28.39 -2.56
CA LEU A 227 -2.25 -28.26 -3.38
C LEU A 227 -2.07 -27.13 -4.39
N SER A 228 -2.31 -27.41 -5.64
CA SER A 228 -2.34 -26.36 -6.67
C SER A 228 -3.72 -25.67 -6.70
N CYS A 229 -3.70 -24.38 -7.00
CA CYS A 229 -4.89 -23.54 -6.99
C CYS A 229 -4.77 -22.47 -8.08
N TYR A 230 -5.82 -22.29 -8.87
CA TYR A 230 -5.99 -21.10 -9.70
C TYR A 230 -6.70 -20.01 -8.92
N GLY A 231 -6.29 -18.76 -9.15
CA GLY A 231 -6.95 -17.58 -8.63
C GLY A 231 -7.14 -16.49 -9.66
N LEU A 232 -8.25 -15.78 -9.52
CA LEU A 232 -8.57 -14.57 -10.26
C LEU A 232 -8.89 -13.46 -9.27
N LEU A 233 -7.95 -12.51 -9.08
CA LEU A 233 -8.18 -11.32 -8.28
C LEU A 233 -9.00 -10.32 -9.10
N ARG A 234 -10.17 -9.98 -8.59
CA ARG A 234 -11.09 -9.02 -9.21
C ARG A 234 -10.70 -7.59 -8.91
N GLY A 235 -10.67 -6.74 -9.91
CA GLY A 235 -10.35 -5.31 -9.76
C GLY A 235 -11.54 -4.44 -9.34
N ASP A 236 -12.77 -4.93 -9.53
CA ASP A 236 -14.00 -4.21 -9.16
C ASP A 236 -14.34 -4.36 -7.67
N THR A 237 -14.29 -5.57 -7.15
CA THR A 237 -14.63 -5.88 -5.75
C THR A 237 -13.40 -6.05 -4.85
N GLY A 238 -12.22 -6.29 -5.43
CA GLY A 238 -11.04 -6.73 -4.69
C GLY A 238 -11.12 -8.18 -4.18
N GLY A 239 -12.21 -8.88 -4.49
CA GLY A 239 -12.43 -10.27 -4.12
C GLY A 239 -11.61 -11.25 -4.95
N MET A 240 -11.54 -12.50 -4.51
CA MET A 240 -10.78 -13.56 -5.12
C MET A 240 -11.73 -14.68 -5.58
N LEU A 241 -11.65 -15.09 -6.85
CA LEU A 241 -12.25 -16.34 -7.31
C LEU A 241 -11.18 -17.42 -7.31
N LEU A 242 -11.42 -18.54 -6.61
CA LEU A 242 -10.44 -19.60 -6.38
C LEU A 242 -11.00 -20.96 -6.80
N ARG A 243 -10.15 -21.78 -7.42
CA ARG A 243 -10.41 -23.20 -7.67
C ARG A 243 -9.16 -24.03 -7.42
N PHE A 244 -9.27 -25.00 -6.54
CA PHE A 244 -8.24 -26.02 -6.38
C PHE A 244 -8.19 -26.94 -7.59
N VAL A 245 -7.03 -27.56 -7.80
CA VAL A 245 -6.80 -28.47 -8.92
C VAL A 245 -6.40 -29.82 -8.39
N GLN A 246 -7.07 -30.85 -8.84
CA GLN A 246 -6.62 -32.23 -8.65
C GLN A 246 -5.65 -32.59 -9.78
N GLY A 247 -4.36 -32.68 -9.42
CA GLY A 247 -3.27 -32.83 -10.38
C GLY A 247 -2.48 -31.53 -10.60
N ARG A 248 -2.10 -31.27 -11.83
CA ARG A 248 -1.25 -30.12 -12.20
C ARG A 248 -1.98 -29.09 -13.08
N PRO A 249 -1.60 -27.82 -13.01
CA PRO A 249 -2.03 -26.81 -13.97
C PRO A 249 -1.61 -27.24 -15.39
N VAL A 250 -2.58 -27.40 -16.27
CA VAL A 250 -2.40 -27.70 -17.71
C VAL A 250 -3.39 -26.87 -18.52
N SER A 251 -3.22 -26.82 -19.83
CA SER A 251 -4.07 -26.00 -20.71
C SER A 251 -5.58 -26.30 -20.58
N GLN A 252 -5.95 -27.56 -20.42
CA GLN A 252 -7.36 -27.94 -20.25
C GLN A 252 -7.92 -27.43 -18.91
N VAL A 253 -7.17 -27.55 -17.83
CA VAL A 253 -7.57 -27.03 -16.51
C VAL A 253 -7.71 -25.51 -16.55
N THR A 254 -6.83 -24.82 -17.30
CA THR A 254 -6.95 -23.36 -17.54
C THR A 254 -8.26 -23.02 -18.26
N GLU A 255 -8.64 -23.81 -19.28
CA GLU A 255 -9.91 -23.64 -20.00
C GLU A 255 -11.11 -23.80 -19.04
N ASP A 256 -11.12 -24.86 -18.26
CA ASP A 256 -12.19 -25.16 -17.28
C ASP A 256 -12.29 -24.07 -16.20
N PHE A 257 -11.13 -23.55 -15.73
CA PHE A 257 -11.10 -22.42 -14.79
C PHE A 257 -11.71 -21.15 -15.39
N LEU A 258 -11.32 -20.80 -16.60
CA LEU A 258 -11.84 -19.61 -17.30
C LEU A 258 -13.32 -19.74 -17.63
N GLU A 259 -13.80 -20.93 -18.03
CA GLU A 259 -15.22 -21.18 -18.26
C GLU A 259 -16.04 -20.97 -16.99
N TRP A 260 -15.59 -21.56 -15.88
CA TRP A 260 -16.23 -21.36 -14.58
C TRP A 260 -16.22 -19.90 -14.14
N ALA A 261 -15.06 -19.22 -14.20
CA ALA A 261 -14.95 -17.82 -13.81
C ALA A 261 -15.86 -16.91 -14.65
N CYS A 262 -15.95 -17.15 -15.97
CA CYS A 262 -16.88 -16.43 -16.83
C CYS A 262 -18.35 -16.74 -16.48
N GLY A 263 -18.67 -17.96 -16.05
CA GLY A 263 -20.00 -18.31 -15.55
C GLY A 263 -20.38 -17.53 -14.31
N VAL A 264 -19.48 -17.44 -13.32
CA VAL A 264 -19.68 -16.63 -12.10
C VAL A 264 -19.90 -15.15 -12.44
N LEU A 265 -19.06 -14.60 -13.31
CA LEU A 265 -19.17 -13.20 -13.72
C LEU A 265 -20.44 -12.93 -14.54
N ALA A 266 -20.87 -13.88 -15.37
CA ALA A 266 -22.12 -13.77 -16.13
C ALA A 266 -23.35 -13.75 -15.21
N ALA A 267 -23.37 -14.56 -14.15
CA ALA A 267 -24.43 -14.57 -13.16
C ALA A 267 -24.55 -13.22 -12.41
N GLU A 268 -23.47 -12.45 -12.34
CA GLU A 268 -23.44 -11.08 -11.78
C GLU A 268 -23.73 -9.98 -12.84
N GLY A 269 -24.14 -10.37 -14.06
CA GLY A 269 -24.47 -9.42 -15.14
C GLY A 269 -23.25 -8.80 -15.84
N LYS A 270 -22.05 -9.36 -15.65
CA LYS A 270 -20.85 -8.87 -16.34
C LYS A 270 -20.81 -9.35 -17.80
N THR A 271 -20.23 -8.54 -18.67
CA THR A 271 -20.19 -8.78 -20.13
C THR A 271 -18.78 -8.98 -20.67
N ALA A 272 -17.75 -8.57 -19.94
CA ALA A 272 -16.35 -8.78 -20.32
C ALA A 272 -15.43 -9.01 -19.13
N LEU A 273 -14.46 -9.91 -19.34
CA LEU A 273 -13.32 -10.14 -18.45
C LEU A 273 -12.05 -9.62 -19.14
N LEU A 274 -11.48 -8.54 -18.61
CA LEU A 274 -10.17 -8.03 -18.99
C LEU A 274 -9.11 -8.81 -18.21
N LEU A 275 -8.66 -9.91 -18.77
CA LEU A 275 -7.81 -10.91 -18.14
C LEU A 275 -6.32 -10.51 -18.26
N VAL A 276 -5.70 -10.21 -17.13
CA VAL A 276 -4.25 -9.98 -17.04
C VAL A 276 -3.62 -11.20 -16.36
N TRP A 277 -2.66 -11.83 -17.01
CA TRP A 277 -1.97 -13.02 -16.52
C TRP A 277 -0.52 -13.08 -16.96
N ASP A 278 0.24 -14.01 -16.42
CA ASP A 278 1.64 -14.22 -16.75
C ASP A 278 1.85 -14.97 -18.08
N ASN A 279 3.00 -15.60 -18.27
CA ASN A 279 3.34 -16.33 -19.49
C ASN A 279 3.59 -17.81 -19.20
N ALA A 280 2.87 -18.43 -18.25
CA ALA A 280 2.97 -19.86 -18.03
C ALA A 280 2.63 -20.62 -19.34
N SER A 281 3.37 -21.70 -19.61
CA SER A 281 3.29 -22.41 -20.89
C SER A 281 1.87 -22.91 -21.21
N TRP A 282 1.13 -23.36 -20.20
CA TRP A 282 -0.24 -23.82 -20.34
C TRP A 282 -1.23 -22.68 -20.61
N GLN A 283 -1.00 -21.46 -20.09
CA GLN A 283 -1.83 -20.28 -20.35
C GLN A 283 -1.62 -19.74 -21.77
N ILE A 284 -0.37 -19.78 -22.28
CA ILE A 284 -0.03 -19.23 -23.59
C ILE A 284 -0.10 -20.22 -24.74
N SER A 285 -0.53 -21.45 -24.47
CA SER A 285 -0.65 -22.53 -25.45
C SER A 285 -1.56 -22.16 -26.63
N GLN A 286 -1.32 -22.76 -27.78
CA GLN A 286 -2.21 -22.59 -28.93
C GLN A 286 -3.64 -23.08 -28.63
N ARG A 287 -3.75 -24.13 -27.81
CA ARG A 287 -5.03 -24.69 -27.37
C ARG A 287 -5.85 -23.64 -26.60
N VAL A 288 -5.30 -23.01 -25.57
CA VAL A 288 -6.03 -21.98 -24.78
C VAL A 288 -6.38 -20.77 -25.64
N ARG A 289 -5.50 -20.35 -26.56
CA ARG A 289 -5.83 -19.26 -27.50
C ARG A 289 -6.97 -19.60 -28.41
N ALA A 290 -7.01 -20.82 -28.94
CA ALA A 290 -8.10 -21.27 -29.78
C ALA A 290 -9.41 -21.35 -28.99
N TRP A 291 -9.34 -21.86 -27.76
CA TRP A 291 -10.46 -21.92 -26.86
C TRP A 291 -11.04 -20.53 -26.56
N ILE A 292 -10.19 -19.54 -26.19
CA ILE A 292 -10.65 -18.16 -25.94
C ILE A 292 -11.35 -17.57 -27.17
N ARG A 293 -10.82 -17.80 -28.40
CA ARG A 293 -11.48 -17.33 -29.62
C ARG A 293 -12.86 -17.97 -29.81
N ALA A 294 -12.97 -19.28 -29.62
CA ALA A 294 -14.21 -20.00 -29.72
C ALA A 294 -15.23 -19.57 -28.66
N HIS A 295 -14.77 -19.43 -27.40
CA HIS A 295 -15.55 -18.91 -26.28
C HIS A 295 -16.10 -17.51 -26.58
N ASN A 296 -15.27 -16.58 -27.01
CA ASN A 296 -15.69 -15.22 -27.38
C ASN A 296 -16.70 -15.22 -28.56
N GLY A 297 -16.53 -16.13 -29.51
CA GLY A 297 -17.48 -16.31 -30.57
C GLY A 297 -18.85 -16.80 -30.07
N ARG A 298 -18.89 -17.73 -29.12
CA ARG A 298 -20.13 -18.16 -28.43
C ARG A 298 -20.75 -17.03 -27.64
N ALA A 299 -19.98 -16.34 -26.82
CA ALA A 299 -20.43 -15.23 -25.99
C ALA A 299 -21.01 -14.07 -26.81
N LYS A 300 -20.45 -13.79 -28.00
CA LYS A 300 -20.99 -12.77 -28.91
C LYS A 300 -22.37 -13.18 -29.48
N ARG A 301 -22.61 -14.46 -29.77
CA ARG A 301 -23.85 -14.92 -30.38
C ARG A 301 -24.98 -15.20 -29.39
N LYS A 302 -24.62 -15.72 -28.20
CA LYS A 302 -25.59 -16.22 -27.21
C LYS A 302 -25.68 -15.36 -25.94
N GLY A 303 -24.91 -14.29 -25.85
CA GLY A 303 -24.65 -13.58 -24.60
C GLY A 303 -23.58 -14.28 -23.77
N GLY A 304 -23.06 -13.58 -22.75
CA GLY A 304 -22.06 -14.07 -21.85
C GLY A 304 -20.81 -13.19 -21.79
N VAL A 305 -19.85 -13.58 -20.96
CA VAL A 305 -18.62 -12.81 -20.67
C VAL A 305 -17.58 -13.07 -21.75
N ARG A 306 -17.16 -12.03 -22.45
CA ARG A 306 -16.04 -12.09 -23.40
C ARG A 306 -14.72 -11.91 -22.70
N ILE A 307 -13.68 -12.64 -23.09
CA ILE A 307 -12.34 -12.56 -22.51
C ILE A 307 -11.44 -11.72 -23.40
N VAL A 308 -10.85 -10.66 -22.82
CA VAL A 308 -9.80 -9.84 -23.44
C VAL A 308 -8.50 -10.14 -22.70
N ALA A 309 -7.69 -11.05 -23.25
CA ALA A 309 -6.46 -11.49 -22.60
C ALA A 309 -5.29 -10.52 -22.83
N CYS A 310 -4.61 -10.15 -21.77
CA CYS A 310 -3.41 -9.33 -21.76
C CYS A 310 -2.30 -10.06 -21.00
N ARG A 311 -1.20 -10.32 -21.68
CA ARG A 311 -0.03 -10.98 -21.09
C ARG A 311 0.89 -9.97 -20.47
N LEU A 312 1.36 -10.28 -19.26
CA LEU A 312 2.40 -9.53 -18.60
C LEU A 312 3.76 -9.71 -19.32
N PRO A 313 4.67 -8.78 -19.16
CA PRO A 313 6.07 -8.98 -19.57
C PRO A 313 6.68 -10.19 -18.84
N VAL A 314 7.59 -10.88 -19.50
CA VAL A 314 8.29 -12.04 -18.92
C VAL A 314 9.04 -11.62 -17.65
N LYS A 315 8.99 -12.48 -16.60
CA LYS A 315 9.63 -12.24 -15.30
C LYS A 315 9.25 -10.89 -14.67
N SER A 316 7.97 -10.54 -14.71
CA SER A 316 7.48 -9.27 -14.16
C SER A 316 6.33 -9.45 -13.15
N PRO A 317 6.51 -10.26 -12.09
CA PRO A 317 5.44 -10.56 -11.11
C PRO A 317 4.92 -9.31 -10.39
N TRP A 318 5.75 -8.27 -10.25
CA TRP A 318 5.33 -7.01 -9.63
C TRP A 318 4.22 -6.27 -10.40
N LEU A 319 3.97 -6.62 -11.65
CA LEU A 319 2.86 -6.10 -12.45
C LEU A 319 1.56 -6.88 -12.22
N ASN A 320 1.60 -8.00 -11.48
CA ASN A 320 0.43 -8.81 -11.13
C ASN A 320 0.04 -8.59 -9.67
N PRO A 321 -1.03 -7.83 -9.38
CA PRO A 321 -1.47 -7.57 -8.00
C PRO A 321 -1.89 -8.79 -7.19
N ILE A 322 -2.12 -9.94 -7.82
CA ILE A 322 -2.46 -11.18 -7.12
C ILE A 322 -1.25 -11.77 -6.35
N GLU A 323 -0.03 -11.55 -6.83
CA GLU A 323 1.19 -12.09 -6.23
C GLU A 323 1.39 -11.70 -4.75
N PRO A 324 1.24 -10.41 -4.36
CA PRO A 324 1.25 -10.05 -2.94
C PRO A 324 0.14 -10.72 -2.14
N LYS A 325 -1.02 -10.97 -2.74
CA LYS A 325 -2.13 -11.67 -2.07
C LYS A 325 -1.73 -13.09 -1.72
N TRP A 326 -1.10 -13.80 -2.65
CA TRP A 326 -0.55 -15.14 -2.38
C TRP A 326 0.46 -15.13 -1.24
N ALA A 327 1.41 -14.19 -1.24
CA ALA A 327 2.42 -14.08 -0.19
C ALA A 327 1.81 -13.84 1.19
N HIS A 328 0.74 -13.05 1.29
CA HIS A 328 0.02 -12.80 2.53
C HIS A 328 -0.81 -14.02 2.96
N GLY A 329 -1.56 -14.62 2.02
CA GLY A 329 -2.35 -15.81 2.29
C GLY A 329 -1.50 -16.99 2.77
N LYS A 330 -0.36 -17.25 2.12
CA LYS A 330 0.56 -18.31 2.54
C LYS A 330 1.06 -18.16 3.98
N ARG A 331 1.23 -16.94 4.46
CA ARG A 331 1.60 -16.67 5.86
C ARG A 331 0.45 -16.88 6.84
N ALA A 332 -0.78 -16.60 6.40
CA ALA A 332 -1.96 -16.74 7.24
C ALA A 332 -2.43 -18.20 7.35
N VAL A 333 -2.34 -18.95 6.26
CA VAL A 333 -2.77 -20.36 6.18
C VAL A 333 -1.75 -21.31 6.79
N ALA A 334 -0.44 -20.99 6.70
CA ALA A 334 0.64 -21.85 7.17
C ALA A 334 0.51 -22.18 8.66
N GLU A 335 0.72 -23.45 8.99
CA GLU A 335 0.77 -23.94 10.38
C GLU A 335 2.21 -24.37 10.71
N PRO A 336 2.90 -23.67 11.65
CA PRO A 336 4.29 -23.99 11.95
C PRO A 336 4.47 -25.22 12.84
N GLU A 337 3.43 -25.62 13.59
CA GLU A 337 3.58 -26.63 14.63
C GLU A 337 3.22 -28.05 14.16
N ARG A 338 2.38 -28.17 13.15
CA ARG A 338 1.92 -29.48 12.66
C ARG A 338 1.72 -29.50 11.13
N LEU A 339 1.68 -30.70 10.58
CA LEU A 339 1.26 -30.94 9.21
C LEU A 339 -0.27 -30.77 9.10
N LEU A 340 -0.73 -29.95 8.17
CA LEU A 340 -2.15 -29.81 7.86
C LEU A 340 -2.61 -30.94 6.93
N THR A 341 -3.88 -31.32 6.99
CA THR A 341 -4.50 -32.16 5.97
C THR A 341 -4.77 -31.32 4.71
N ALA A 342 -4.98 -31.97 3.57
CA ALA A 342 -5.34 -31.28 2.34
C ALA A 342 -6.66 -30.51 2.49
N GLN A 343 -7.62 -31.03 3.25
CA GLN A 343 -8.89 -30.36 3.50
C GLN A 343 -8.72 -29.13 4.37
N GLU A 344 -7.97 -29.23 5.47
CA GLU A 344 -7.68 -28.05 6.32
C GLU A 344 -7.01 -26.91 5.55
N VAL A 345 -6.12 -27.21 4.59
CA VAL A 345 -5.52 -26.17 3.74
C VAL A 345 -6.57 -25.52 2.86
N LYS A 346 -7.48 -26.30 2.26
CA LYS A 346 -8.57 -25.75 1.43
C LYS A 346 -9.49 -24.83 2.24
N ASP A 347 -9.91 -25.32 3.42
CA ASP A 347 -10.81 -24.58 4.31
C ASP A 347 -10.17 -23.23 4.71
N ARG A 348 -8.93 -23.26 5.22
CA ARG A 348 -8.20 -22.05 5.63
C ARG A 348 -7.96 -21.06 4.49
N VAL A 349 -7.69 -21.56 3.28
CA VAL A 349 -7.53 -20.70 2.09
C VAL A 349 -8.85 -20.04 1.71
N CYS A 350 -9.94 -20.81 1.68
CA CYS A 350 -11.26 -20.26 1.37
C CYS A 350 -11.71 -19.25 2.41
N ASP A 351 -11.54 -19.57 3.69
CA ASP A 351 -11.85 -18.64 4.80
C ASP A 351 -11.03 -17.34 4.70
N TYR A 352 -9.73 -17.46 4.43
CA TYR A 352 -8.85 -16.28 4.33
C TYR A 352 -9.25 -15.33 3.20
N TYR A 353 -9.69 -15.87 2.06
CA TYR A 353 -10.09 -15.06 0.91
C TYR A 353 -11.60 -14.77 0.86
N GLY A 354 -12.38 -15.33 1.79
CA GLY A 354 -13.83 -15.17 1.83
C GLY A 354 -14.53 -15.76 0.61
N CYS A 355 -14.06 -16.91 0.12
CA CYS A 355 -14.62 -17.58 -1.04
C CYS A 355 -15.24 -18.93 -0.68
N GLU A 356 -16.28 -19.34 -1.40
CA GLU A 356 -16.89 -20.65 -1.23
C GLU A 356 -15.95 -21.74 -1.75
N GLN A 357 -15.93 -22.86 -1.04
CA GLN A 357 -15.23 -24.04 -1.49
C GLN A 357 -16.06 -24.72 -2.58
N THR A 358 -15.44 -24.92 -3.73
CA THR A 358 -16.05 -25.59 -4.89
C THR A 358 -15.25 -26.85 -5.23
N GLU A 359 -15.90 -27.77 -5.95
CA GLU A 359 -15.25 -29.00 -6.43
C GLU A 359 -13.94 -28.69 -7.17
N PRO A 360 -12.85 -29.42 -6.90
CA PRO A 360 -11.58 -29.20 -7.57
C PRO A 360 -11.70 -29.39 -9.09
N LEU A 361 -10.96 -28.58 -9.83
CA LEU A 361 -10.77 -28.81 -11.26
C LEU A 361 -9.95 -30.10 -11.45
N GLN A 362 -10.40 -30.98 -12.33
CA GLN A 362 -9.75 -32.26 -12.58
C GLN A 362 -8.90 -32.20 -13.84
N GLN A 363 -7.64 -32.61 -13.72
CA GLN A 363 -6.85 -32.91 -14.89
C GLN A 363 -7.40 -34.19 -15.53
N LYS A 364 -8.02 -34.08 -16.70
CA LYS A 364 -8.41 -35.25 -17.46
C LYS A 364 -7.15 -35.97 -17.92
N VAL A 365 -6.99 -37.20 -17.47
CA VAL A 365 -5.95 -38.09 -17.98
C VAL A 365 -6.35 -38.48 -19.39
N ALA A 366 -5.50 -38.15 -20.38
CA ALA A 366 -5.70 -38.51 -21.79
C ALA A 366 -5.35 -39.96 -22.00
#